data_ffc543e773a77eb10bf2daf4ad795557
#
_entry.id   ffc543e773a77eb10bf2daf4ad795557
#
_cell.length_a   1.000
_cell.length_b   1.000
_cell.length_c   1.000
_cell.angle_alpha   90.00
_cell.angle_beta   90.00
_cell.angle_gamma   90.00
#
_symmetry.space_group_name_H-M   'P 1'
#
loop_
_entity.id
_entity.type
_entity.pdbx_description
1 polymer ?
#
loop_
_entity_poly.entity_id
_entity_poly.type
_entity_poly.pdbx_seq_one_letter_code
_entity_poly.pdbx_strand_id
1 'polypeptide(L)'
;MSERVHLSPPAVHERVRRLRRDGVIQGTVAKLDGTKIGCPLLAFVHITTEGWGMTEPVLALREMADVEEIHTATGETCLILKVRCLRPSSLEALLSRIQAIKGVRTTHSYVVLGTYLERGPMPEIPEPQSEEK
;
A
#
# COMPACT_ATOMS: atom_id res chain seq x y z
N MET A 1 1.53 -7.11 -19.83
CA MET A 1 2.85 -7.46 -19.53
C MET A 1 3.64 -7.97 -20.70
N SER A 2 3.13 -8.91 -21.40
CA SER A 2 3.86 -9.44 -22.53
C SER A 2 4.15 -8.40 -23.59
N GLU A 3 3.27 -7.47 -23.78
CA GLU A 3 3.51 -6.48 -24.74
C GLU A 3 4.70 -5.65 -24.43
N ARG A 4 4.94 -5.43 -23.14
CA ARG A 4 6.01 -4.59 -22.78
C ARG A 4 7.34 -5.26 -22.91
N VAL A 5 7.47 -6.52 -22.64
CA VAL A 5 8.74 -7.21 -22.66
C VAL A 5 8.94 -7.99 -23.93
N HIS A 6 7.99 -7.98 -24.84
CA HIS A 6 8.15 -8.66 -26.11
C HIS A 6 8.59 -10.11 -25.97
N LEU A 7 8.06 -10.81 -24.99
CA LEU A 7 8.36 -12.22 -24.82
C LEU A 7 7.19 -13.06 -25.27
N SER A 8 7.45 -14.28 -25.69
CA SER A 8 6.37 -15.19 -26.04
C SER A 8 5.57 -15.51 -24.80
N PRO A 9 4.31 -15.89 -24.92
CA PRO A 9 3.50 -16.24 -23.75
C PRO A 9 4.14 -17.31 -22.86
N PRO A 10 4.72 -18.40 -23.38
CA PRO A 10 5.38 -19.36 -22.53
C PRO A 10 6.58 -18.77 -21.79
N ALA A 11 7.31 -17.88 -22.44
CA ALA A 11 8.47 -17.27 -21.79
C ALA A 11 8.05 -16.36 -20.65
N VAL A 12 6.94 -15.62 -20.83
CA VAL A 12 6.43 -14.75 -19.79
C VAL A 12 5.96 -15.62 -18.62
N HIS A 13 5.28 -16.73 -18.91
CA HIS A 13 4.78 -17.61 -17.88
C HIS A 13 5.92 -18.20 -17.05
N GLU A 14 6.98 -18.62 -17.70
CA GLU A 14 8.12 -19.18 -17.00
C GLU A 14 8.81 -18.11 -16.15
N ARG A 15 8.85 -16.89 -16.61
CA ARG A 15 9.46 -15.83 -15.86
C ARG A 15 8.68 -15.54 -14.59
N VAL A 16 7.36 -15.50 -14.69
CA VAL A 16 6.52 -15.26 -13.50
C VAL A 16 6.71 -16.40 -12.52
N ARG A 17 6.77 -17.64 -12.98
CA ARG A 17 6.93 -18.78 -12.10
C ARG A 17 8.27 -18.69 -11.37
N ARG A 18 9.33 -18.25 -12.06
CA ARG A 18 10.63 -18.14 -11.44
C ARG A 18 10.64 -17.04 -10.37
N LEU A 19 10.01 -15.88 -10.67
CA LEU A 19 9.96 -14.79 -9.71
C LEU A 19 9.21 -15.20 -8.46
N ARG A 20 8.16 -16.00 -8.63
CA ARG A 20 7.41 -16.44 -7.48
C ARG A 20 8.23 -17.44 -6.65
N ARG A 21 8.95 -18.33 -7.32
CA ARG A 21 9.76 -19.29 -6.62
C ARG A 21 10.89 -18.62 -5.85
N ASP A 22 11.43 -17.52 -6.38
CA ASP A 22 12.53 -16.81 -5.74
C ASP A 22 12.05 -15.81 -4.68
N GLY A 23 10.76 -15.76 -4.43
CA GLY A 23 10.24 -14.85 -3.42
C GLY A 23 10.03 -13.43 -3.90
N VAL A 24 10.31 -13.14 -5.16
CA VAL A 24 10.11 -11.79 -5.69
C VAL A 24 8.62 -11.51 -5.79
N ILE A 25 7.83 -12.51 -6.20
CA ILE A 25 6.39 -12.38 -6.20
C ILE A 25 5.89 -13.07 -4.96
N GLN A 26 5.48 -12.30 -3.97
CA GLN A 26 5.10 -12.85 -2.68
C GLN A 26 3.71 -13.44 -2.71
N GLY A 27 2.91 -13.07 -3.66
CA GLY A 27 1.57 -13.63 -3.76
C GLY A 27 0.88 -13.06 -4.97
N THR A 28 -0.21 -13.68 -5.35
CA THR A 28 -0.99 -13.21 -6.48
C THR A 28 -2.41 -13.00 -5.98
N VAL A 29 -2.85 -11.75 -5.95
CA VAL A 29 -4.19 -11.45 -5.52
C VAL A 29 -4.83 -10.57 -6.56
N ALA A 30 -6.13 -10.58 -6.62
CA ALA A 30 -6.86 -9.73 -7.54
C ALA A 30 -6.75 -8.29 -7.06
N LYS A 31 -6.50 -7.39 -8.00
CA LYS A 31 -6.46 -5.98 -7.66
C LYS A 31 -7.85 -5.43 -7.93
N LEU A 32 -8.53 -4.97 -6.91
CA LEU A 32 -9.88 -4.47 -7.04
C LEU A 32 -9.90 -2.98 -7.27
N ASP A 33 -10.87 -2.53 -8.06
CA ASP A 33 -11.06 -1.11 -8.30
C ASP A 33 -11.94 -0.60 -7.18
N GLY A 34 -11.40 0.24 -6.30
CA GLY A 34 -12.12 0.74 -5.14
C GLY A 34 -13.41 1.44 -5.52
N THR A 35 -13.41 2.18 -6.61
CA THR A 35 -14.61 2.88 -7.02
C THR A 35 -15.71 1.88 -7.40
N LYS A 36 -15.33 0.83 -8.09
CA LYS A 36 -16.32 -0.15 -8.55
C LYS A 36 -16.88 -1.01 -7.44
N ILE A 37 -16.12 -1.18 -6.36
CA ILE A 37 -16.65 -1.95 -5.24
C ILE A 37 -17.29 -1.04 -4.20
N GLY A 38 -17.48 0.25 -4.53
CA GLY A 38 -18.19 1.14 -3.64
C GLY A 38 -17.36 1.83 -2.59
N CYS A 39 -16.06 1.84 -2.74
CA CYS A 39 -15.16 2.51 -1.79
C CYS A 39 -14.25 3.47 -2.55
N PRO A 40 -14.83 4.57 -3.06
CA PRO A 40 -14.05 5.49 -3.90
C PRO A 40 -13.09 6.42 -3.15
N LEU A 41 -13.28 6.59 -1.85
CA LEU A 41 -12.48 7.57 -1.13
C LEU A 41 -11.19 6.96 -0.65
N LEU A 42 -10.08 7.45 -1.18
CA LEU A 42 -8.76 6.99 -0.81
C LEU A 42 -8.09 8.09 -0.02
N ALA A 43 -7.46 7.75 1.09
CA ALA A 43 -6.76 8.74 1.90
C ALA A 43 -5.50 8.15 2.49
N PHE A 44 -4.55 9.03 2.78
CA PHE A 44 -3.35 8.64 3.50
C PHE A 44 -3.41 9.31 4.85
N VAL A 45 -3.19 8.55 5.92
CA VAL A 45 -3.29 9.08 7.27
C VAL A 45 -1.92 8.98 7.92
N HIS A 46 -1.41 10.13 8.35
CA HIS A 46 -0.11 10.20 9.00
C HIS A 46 -0.36 10.24 10.51
N ILE A 47 0.27 9.35 11.23
CA ILE A 47 0.03 9.21 12.66
C ILE A 47 1.32 9.36 13.43
N THR A 48 1.27 10.11 14.54
CA THR A 48 2.39 10.11 15.47
C THR A 48 1.97 9.31 16.69
N THR A 49 2.88 8.55 17.24
CA THR A 49 2.61 7.68 18.37
C THR A 49 3.57 8.00 19.49
N GLU A 50 3.25 7.51 20.69
CA GLU A 50 4.11 7.74 21.82
C GLU A 50 5.37 6.88 21.75
N GLY A 51 5.33 5.77 21.09
CA GLY A 51 6.48 4.89 20.96
C GLY A 51 6.77 4.67 19.50
N TRP A 52 7.83 3.96 19.24
CA TRP A 52 8.23 3.67 17.88
C TRP A 52 7.96 2.21 17.57
N GLY A 53 7.45 1.97 16.39
CA GLY A 53 7.41 0.61 15.89
C GLY A 53 6.21 -0.21 16.30
N MET A 54 6.45 -1.47 16.45
CA MET A 54 5.39 -2.44 16.64
C MET A 54 4.80 -2.36 18.00
N THR A 55 3.87 -1.49 18.18
CA THR A 55 3.25 -1.28 19.46
C THR A 55 1.77 -1.53 19.34
N GLU A 56 1.02 -1.25 20.41
CA GLU A 56 -0.41 -1.42 20.40
C GLU A 56 -1.10 -0.74 19.25
N PRO A 57 -0.73 0.49 18.86
CA PRO A 57 -1.41 1.11 17.73
C PRO A 57 -1.34 0.29 16.44
N VAL A 58 -0.19 -0.28 16.13
CA VAL A 58 -0.06 -1.06 14.91
C VAL A 58 -0.95 -2.29 14.97
N LEU A 59 -0.99 -2.95 16.12
CA LEU A 59 -1.79 -4.15 16.25
C LEU A 59 -3.28 -3.82 16.10
N ALA A 60 -3.72 -2.71 16.67
CA ALA A 60 -5.12 -2.32 16.57
C ALA A 60 -5.47 -1.92 15.13
N LEU A 61 -4.57 -1.21 14.45
CA LEU A 61 -4.84 -0.76 13.10
C LEU A 61 -4.93 -1.93 12.12
N ARG A 62 -4.18 -2.98 12.36
CA ARG A 62 -4.21 -4.15 11.48
C ARG A 62 -5.58 -4.81 11.44
N GLU A 63 -6.39 -4.60 12.48
CA GLU A 63 -7.70 -5.22 12.55
C GLU A 63 -8.78 -4.40 11.84
N MET A 64 -8.46 -3.22 11.36
CA MET A 64 -9.45 -2.36 10.73
C MET A 64 -9.50 -2.62 9.23
N ALA A 65 -10.67 -3.01 8.75
CA ALA A 65 -10.83 -3.39 7.35
C ALA A 65 -10.57 -2.24 6.39
N ASP A 66 -10.78 -1.00 6.84
CA ASP A 66 -10.58 0.16 5.98
C ASP A 66 -9.11 0.46 5.76
N VAL A 67 -8.23 -0.13 6.54
CA VAL A 67 -6.80 0.12 6.43
C VAL A 67 -6.19 -0.88 5.48
N GLU A 68 -5.62 -0.39 4.38
CA GLU A 68 -5.04 -1.25 3.37
C GLU A 68 -3.54 -1.44 3.56
N GLU A 69 -2.85 -0.42 4.04
CA GLU A 69 -1.40 -0.49 4.23
C GLU A 69 -1.00 0.25 5.49
N ILE A 70 0.01 -0.23 6.16
CA ILE A 70 0.58 0.41 7.33
C ILE A 70 2.09 0.41 7.16
N HIS A 71 2.67 1.60 7.19
CA HIS A 71 4.12 1.73 7.04
C HIS A 71 4.67 2.55 8.19
N THR A 72 5.82 2.16 8.71
CA THR A 72 6.55 3.05 9.59
C THR A 72 7.41 3.95 8.72
N ALA A 73 7.66 5.14 9.16
CA ALA A 73 8.37 6.11 8.32
C ALA A 73 9.31 6.96 9.15
N THR A 74 10.35 7.44 8.49
CA THR A 74 11.23 8.43 9.11
C THR A 74 10.56 9.79 8.95
N GLY A 75 10.98 10.75 9.74
CA GLY A 75 10.44 12.10 9.66
C GLY A 75 9.58 12.40 10.85
N GLU A 76 8.67 13.33 10.66
CA GLU A 76 7.87 13.79 11.79
C GLU A 76 6.74 12.85 12.16
N THR A 77 6.32 12.01 11.24
CA THR A 77 5.25 11.07 11.56
C THR A 77 5.84 9.69 11.72
N CYS A 78 5.25 8.89 12.58
CA CYS A 78 5.73 7.54 12.84
C CYS A 78 5.13 6.52 11.91
N LEU A 79 3.87 6.70 11.55
CA LEU A 79 3.17 5.74 10.71
C LEU A 79 2.46 6.45 9.58
N ILE A 80 2.40 5.80 8.44
CA ILE A 80 1.62 6.29 7.32
C ILE A 80 0.70 5.14 6.90
N LEU A 81 -0.59 5.43 6.88
CA LEU A 81 -1.58 4.43 6.50
C LEU A 81 -2.18 4.78 5.18
N LYS A 82 -2.54 3.75 4.42
CA LYS A 82 -3.36 3.92 3.23
C LYS A 82 -4.73 3.37 3.61
N VAL A 83 -5.76 4.19 3.51
CA VAL A 83 -7.11 3.77 3.89
C VAL A 83 -8.07 4.03 2.77
N ARG A 84 -9.14 3.25 2.74
CA ARG A 84 -10.13 3.38 1.68
C ARG A 84 -11.51 3.31 2.30
N CYS A 85 -12.33 4.30 1.99
CA CYS A 85 -13.64 4.44 2.60
C CYS A 85 -14.71 4.68 1.59
N LEU A 86 -15.96 4.50 2.03
CA LEU A 86 -17.11 4.69 1.16
C LEU A 86 -17.38 6.17 0.95
N ARG A 87 -17.33 6.97 1.98
CA ARG A 87 -17.68 8.39 1.90
C ARG A 87 -16.93 9.14 3.02
N PRO A 88 -16.98 10.47 2.98
CA PRO A 88 -16.28 11.26 4.00
C PRO A 88 -16.70 10.95 5.43
N SER A 89 -17.98 10.64 5.66
CA SER A 89 -18.41 10.32 7.01
C SER A 89 -17.79 9.01 7.49
N SER A 90 -17.51 8.09 6.56
CA SER A 90 -16.85 6.84 6.93
C SER A 90 -15.40 7.12 7.31
N LEU A 91 -14.76 8.06 6.64
CA LEU A 91 -13.42 8.44 6.97
C LEU A 91 -13.39 9.10 8.34
N GLU A 92 -14.37 9.95 8.63
CA GLU A 92 -14.43 10.60 9.92
C GLU A 92 -14.58 9.55 11.02
N ALA A 93 -15.42 8.55 10.81
CA ALA A 93 -15.60 7.48 11.80
C ALA A 93 -14.30 6.69 11.98
N LEU A 94 -13.57 6.44 10.89
CA LEU A 94 -12.32 5.73 10.98
C LEU A 94 -11.29 6.55 11.77
N LEU A 95 -11.21 7.85 11.50
CA LEU A 95 -10.26 8.70 12.20
C LEU A 95 -10.60 8.76 13.69
N SER A 96 -11.87 8.74 14.04
CA SER A 96 -12.27 8.74 15.42
C SER A 96 -11.81 7.45 16.11
N ARG A 97 -11.95 6.31 15.43
CA ARG A 97 -11.50 5.06 16.00
C ARG A 97 -9.99 5.04 16.16
N ILE A 98 -9.26 5.63 15.20
CA ILE A 98 -7.81 5.67 15.27
C ILE A 98 -7.38 6.56 16.45
N GLN A 99 -8.04 7.70 16.62
CA GLN A 99 -7.68 8.59 17.70
C GLN A 99 -7.94 7.96 19.07
N ALA A 100 -8.85 7.02 19.15
CA ALA A 100 -9.16 6.35 20.42
C ALA A 100 -8.14 5.27 20.79
N ILE A 101 -7.20 4.93 19.88
CA ILE A 101 -6.23 3.91 20.20
C ILE A 101 -5.20 4.46 21.16
N LYS A 102 -4.93 3.69 22.23
CA LYS A 102 -3.94 4.10 23.20
C LYS A 102 -2.58 4.19 22.52
N GLY A 103 -1.88 5.27 22.72
CA GLY A 103 -0.56 5.48 22.13
C GLY A 103 -0.57 6.36 20.91
N VAL A 104 -1.74 6.64 20.33
CA VAL A 104 -1.81 7.53 19.17
C VAL A 104 -1.86 8.95 19.70
N ARG A 105 -0.97 9.80 19.19
CA ARG A 105 -0.93 11.19 19.61
C ARG A 105 -1.65 12.10 18.66
N THR A 106 -1.30 12.09 17.40
CA THR A 106 -1.94 12.97 16.41
C THR A 106 -2.19 12.22 15.13
N THR A 107 -3.16 12.68 14.38
CA THR A 107 -3.43 12.15 13.05
C THR A 107 -3.59 13.31 12.09
N HIS A 108 -3.07 13.14 10.88
CA HIS A 108 -3.28 14.10 9.82
C HIS A 108 -3.66 13.27 8.59
N SER A 109 -4.82 13.56 8.01
CA SER A 109 -5.28 12.80 6.86
C SER A 109 -5.22 13.64 5.60
N TYR A 110 -4.90 12.98 4.50
CA TYR A 110 -4.81 13.61 3.20
C TYR A 110 -5.67 12.81 2.23
N VAL A 111 -6.76 13.42 1.79
CA VAL A 111 -7.66 12.74 0.88
C VAL A 111 -7.11 12.88 -0.53
N VAL A 112 -7.01 11.76 -1.23
CA VAL A 112 -6.48 11.75 -2.57
C VAL A 112 -7.54 12.29 -3.52
N LEU A 113 -7.17 13.29 -4.30
CA LEU A 113 -8.10 13.86 -5.25
C LEU A 113 -8.06 13.17 -6.61
N GLY A 114 -6.92 12.65 -6.97
CA GLY A 114 -6.79 11.92 -8.23
C GLY A 114 -5.52 11.11 -8.22
N THR A 115 -5.52 10.01 -8.94
CA THR A 115 -4.36 9.14 -9.04
C THR A 115 -3.92 9.11 -10.49
N TYR A 116 -2.69 9.54 -10.73
CA TYR A 116 -2.17 9.61 -12.10
C TYR A 116 -1.22 8.47 -12.45
N LEU A 117 -0.77 7.73 -11.45
CA LEU A 117 0.08 6.59 -11.71
C LEU A 117 -0.03 5.66 -10.52
N GLU A 118 -0.30 4.39 -10.76
CA GLU A 118 -0.39 3.42 -9.70
C GLU A 118 0.09 2.10 -10.23
N ARG A 119 1.23 1.67 -9.78
CA ARG A 119 1.80 0.38 -10.21
C ARG A 119 2.77 -0.07 -9.14
N GLY A 120 3.03 -1.36 -9.11
CA GLY A 120 4.00 -1.91 -8.16
C GLY A 120 5.40 -1.81 -8.69
N PRO A 121 6.35 -2.32 -7.94
CA PRO A 121 7.73 -2.34 -8.38
C PRO A 121 7.85 -3.21 -9.61
N MET A 122 8.67 -2.77 -10.53
CA MET A 122 8.89 -3.55 -11.74
C MET A 122 10.10 -4.42 -11.56
N PRO A 123 10.01 -5.67 -11.93
CA PRO A 123 11.17 -6.54 -11.82
C PRO A 123 12.18 -6.02 -12.79
N GLU A 124 13.35 -5.73 -12.30
CA GLU A 124 14.32 -5.22 -13.12
C GLU A 124 14.95 -6.21 -14.01
N ILE A 125 15.08 -5.93 -15.23
CA ILE A 125 15.69 -6.79 -16.11
C ILE A 125 17.12 -6.47 -16.11
N PRO A 126 17.93 -7.35 -15.73
CA PRO A 126 19.32 -7.15 -15.62
C PRO A 126 19.83 -6.76 -16.92
N GLU A 127 19.68 -5.64 -17.31
CA GLU A 127 20.07 -5.23 -18.41
C GLU A 127 21.37 -4.93 -18.45
N PRO A 128 21.82 -4.84 -19.24
CA PRO A 128 23.04 -4.47 -19.45
C PRO A 128 23.47 -3.40 -18.66
N GLN A 129 23.53 -3.62 -17.48
CA GLN A 129 24.00 -2.69 -16.68
C GLN A 129 25.32 -2.38 -17.12
N SER A 130 25.83 -3.17 -17.86
CA SER A 130 27.12 -2.86 -18.26
C SER A 130 27.21 -1.59 -18.95
N GLU A 131 26.22 -1.17 -19.49
CA GLU A 131 26.29 -0.02 -20.12
C GLU A 131 26.47 1.07 -19.31
N GLU A 132 26.23 0.96 -18.18
CA GLU A 132 26.35 2.03 -17.40
C GLU A 132 27.70 2.36 -17.21
N LYS A 133 28.57 1.70 -17.59
CA LYS A 133 29.79 2.03 -17.31
C LYS A 133 30.38 2.85 -18.12
#